data_57484387653506e3200e1d06bea3a033
#
_entry.id   57484387653506e3200e1d06bea3a033
#
_cell.length_a   1.000
_cell.length_b   1.000
_cell.length_c   1.000
_cell.angle_alpha   90.00
_cell.angle_beta   90.00
_cell.angle_gamma   90.00
#
_symmetry.space_group_name_H-M   'P 1'
#
loop_
_entity.id
_entity.type
_entity.pdbx_description
1 polymer ?
#
loop_
_entity_poly.entity_id
_entity_poly.type
_entity_poly.pdbx_seq_one_letter_code
_entity_poly.pdbx_strand_id
1 'polypeptide(L)'
;MENNLENRLSMYQKVQFYLTHHADETAAIPMVASLQTELDDQVNTVLSLATIVDTDITGYTVDKQSKRSLLTQKILKLSTAIVAFASVNHNSILTEKCDETVSSMGYMRDNDFYIFSQLIIREATPIMTDLAPFGVLPED
;
A
#
# COMPACT_ATOMS: atom_id res chain seq x y z
N MET A 1 -19.31 3.14 4.38
CA MET A 1 -19.73 1.72 4.32
C MET A 1 -19.17 0.91 5.50
N GLU A 2 -17.98 1.21 5.96
CA GLU A 2 -17.32 0.56 7.12
C GLU A 2 -18.15 0.67 8.42
N ASN A 3 -18.60 1.85 8.79
CA ASN A 3 -19.39 2.08 10.03
C ASN A 3 -20.62 1.18 10.17
N ASN A 4 -21.23 0.72 9.08
CA ASN A 4 -22.43 -0.13 9.15
C ASN A 4 -22.06 -1.59 9.51
N LEU A 5 -20.93 -2.09 9.03
CA LEU A 5 -20.46 -3.44 9.37
C LEU A 5 -19.97 -3.53 10.81
N GLU A 6 -19.22 -2.54 11.27
CA GLU A 6 -18.75 -2.44 12.65
C GLU A 6 -19.93 -2.35 13.64
N ASN A 7 -20.94 -1.54 13.33
CA ASN A 7 -22.14 -1.41 14.16
C ASN A 7 -22.93 -2.73 14.23
N ARG A 8 -23.05 -3.46 13.12
CA ARG A 8 -23.69 -4.78 13.10
C ARG A 8 -22.92 -5.81 13.93
N LEU A 9 -21.60 -5.87 13.75
CA LEU A 9 -20.75 -6.78 14.52
C LEU A 9 -20.85 -6.49 16.02
N SER A 10 -20.77 -5.21 16.40
CA SER A 10 -20.95 -4.78 17.79
C SER A 10 -22.32 -5.18 18.36
N MET A 11 -23.38 -5.09 17.55
CA MET A 11 -24.71 -5.54 17.92
C MET A 11 -24.73 -7.07 18.17
N TYR A 12 -24.17 -7.87 17.27
CA TYR A 12 -24.12 -9.32 17.41
C TYR A 12 -23.30 -9.76 18.64
N GLN A 13 -22.17 -9.10 18.91
CA GLN A 13 -21.38 -9.34 20.10
C GLN A 13 -22.14 -9.02 21.40
N LYS A 14 -22.97 -7.97 21.41
CA LYS A 14 -23.85 -7.65 22.55
C LYS A 14 -24.92 -8.72 22.76
N VAL A 15 -25.52 -9.23 21.68
CA VAL A 15 -26.49 -10.33 21.75
C VAL A 15 -25.83 -11.59 22.27
N GLN A 16 -24.66 -11.95 21.79
CA GLN A 16 -23.85 -13.08 22.24
C GLN A 16 -23.54 -12.98 23.75
N PHE A 17 -23.07 -11.80 24.17
CA PHE A 17 -22.83 -11.54 25.60
C PHE A 17 -24.08 -11.72 26.47
N TYR A 18 -25.23 -11.17 26.02
CA TYR A 18 -26.48 -11.31 26.72
C TYR A 18 -26.91 -12.76 26.85
N LEU A 19 -26.93 -13.53 25.77
CA LEU A 19 -27.31 -14.93 25.76
C LEU A 19 -26.39 -15.78 26.66
N THR A 20 -25.10 -15.50 26.69
CA THR A 20 -24.15 -16.19 27.56
C THR A 20 -24.41 -15.92 29.05
N HIS A 21 -24.76 -14.66 29.41
CA HIS A 21 -25.03 -14.29 30.81
C HIS A 21 -26.42 -14.69 31.30
N HIS A 22 -27.35 -15.00 30.39
CA HIS A 22 -28.70 -15.45 30.67
C HIS A 22 -28.94 -16.89 30.20
N ALA A 23 -27.89 -17.72 30.23
CA ALA A 23 -27.95 -19.11 29.77
C ALA A 23 -29.00 -19.91 30.52
N ASP A 24 -29.19 -19.67 31.83
CA ASP A 24 -30.19 -20.36 32.65
C ASP A 24 -31.62 -20.09 32.18
N GLU A 25 -31.91 -18.88 31.68
CA GLU A 25 -33.24 -18.51 31.19
C GLU A 25 -33.47 -19.06 29.77
N THR A 26 -32.44 -19.18 28.97
CA THR A 26 -32.52 -19.62 27.58
C THR A 26 -32.37 -21.12 27.40
N ALA A 27 -31.76 -21.82 28.35
CA ALA A 27 -31.53 -23.28 28.31
C ALA A 27 -32.84 -24.11 28.22
N ALA A 28 -33.96 -23.53 28.69
CA ALA A 28 -35.25 -24.19 28.60
C ALA A 28 -35.82 -24.24 27.15
N ILE A 29 -35.21 -23.51 26.22
CA ILE A 29 -35.67 -23.42 24.83
C ILE A 29 -34.58 -24.01 23.91
N PRO A 30 -34.70 -25.30 23.49
CA PRO A 30 -33.64 -25.99 22.74
C PRO A 30 -33.22 -25.27 21.45
N MET A 31 -34.16 -24.59 20.82
CA MET A 31 -33.91 -23.83 19.59
C MET A 31 -32.99 -22.62 19.83
N VAL A 32 -33.07 -21.99 21.01
CA VAL A 32 -32.22 -20.85 21.37
C VAL A 32 -30.76 -21.29 21.54
N ALA A 33 -30.53 -22.43 22.17
CA ALA A 33 -29.21 -23.00 22.36
C ALA A 33 -28.51 -23.30 20.99
N SER A 34 -29.27 -23.85 20.03
CA SER A 34 -28.77 -24.12 18.69
C SER A 34 -28.41 -22.83 17.92
N LEU A 35 -29.29 -21.84 17.98
CA LEU A 35 -29.08 -20.54 17.32
C LEU A 35 -27.94 -19.75 17.97
N GLN A 36 -27.74 -19.87 19.28
CA GLN A 36 -26.61 -19.28 19.98
C GLN A 36 -25.28 -19.85 19.47
N THR A 37 -25.20 -21.20 19.38
CA THR A 37 -23.99 -21.85 18.84
C THR A 37 -23.68 -21.35 17.42
N GLU A 38 -24.69 -21.27 16.54
CA GLU A 38 -24.53 -20.78 15.20
C GLU A 38 -24.09 -19.30 15.15
N LEU A 39 -24.66 -18.46 16.02
CA LEU A 39 -24.27 -17.06 16.16
C LEU A 39 -22.80 -16.92 16.59
N ASP A 40 -22.38 -17.72 17.58
CA ASP A 40 -21.02 -17.73 18.12
C ASP A 40 -20.02 -18.11 17.01
N ASP A 41 -20.30 -19.15 16.25
CA ASP A 41 -19.47 -19.61 15.14
C ASP A 41 -19.35 -18.54 14.05
N GLN A 42 -20.46 -17.89 13.69
CA GLN A 42 -20.46 -16.85 12.66
C GLN A 42 -19.71 -15.59 13.12
N VAL A 43 -19.91 -15.13 14.35
CA VAL A 43 -19.20 -13.97 14.93
C VAL A 43 -17.70 -14.26 14.98
N ASN A 44 -17.28 -15.42 15.44
CA ASN A 44 -15.89 -15.83 15.51
C ASN A 44 -15.25 -15.91 14.10
N THR A 45 -16.00 -16.40 13.12
CA THR A 45 -15.56 -16.44 11.71
C THR A 45 -15.32 -15.02 11.17
N VAL A 46 -16.26 -14.10 11.40
CA VAL A 46 -16.11 -12.70 10.97
C VAL A 46 -14.91 -12.05 11.63
N LEU A 47 -14.71 -12.24 12.93
CA LEU A 47 -13.55 -11.70 13.66
C LEU A 47 -12.22 -12.24 13.15
N SER A 48 -12.16 -13.55 12.87
CA SER A 48 -10.94 -14.17 12.32
C SER A 48 -10.61 -13.63 10.93
N LEU A 49 -11.61 -13.48 10.06
CA LEU A 49 -11.43 -12.89 8.72
C LEU A 49 -11.02 -11.42 8.81
N ALA A 50 -11.62 -10.64 9.70
CA ALA A 50 -11.25 -9.24 9.92
C ALA A 50 -9.78 -9.10 10.35
N THR A 51 -9.31 -9.99 11.24
CA THR A 51 -7.91 -10.00 11.68
C THR A 51 -6.96 -10.33 10.53
N ILE A 52 -7.30 -11.28 9.66
CA ILE A 52 -6.49 -11.65 8.49
C ILE A 52 -6.41 -10.45 7.53
N VAL A 53 -7.54 -9.83 7.21
CA VAL A 53 -7.61 -8.69 6.30
C VAL A 53 -6.80 -7.50 6.82
N ASP A 54 -6.90 -7.18 8.12
CA ASP A 54 -6.16 -6.07 8.72
C ASP A 54 -4.65 -6.33 8.71
N THR A 55 -4.23 -7.55 9.02
CA THR A 55 -2.82 -7.95 9.00
C THR A 55 -2.24 -7.91 7.57
N ASP A 56 -2.95 -8.44 6.59
CA ASP A 56 -2.50 -8.46 5.19
C ASP A 56 -2.41 -7.05 4.60
N ILE A 57 -3.41 -6.19 4.84
CA ILE A 57 -3.42 -4.82 4.31
C ILE A 57 -2.30 -3.99 4.92
N THR A 58 -2.05 -4.10 6.22
CA THR A 58 -1.01 -3.33 6.90
C THR A 58 0.39 -3.74 6.43
N GLY A 59 0.67 -5.05 6.35
CA GLY A 59 1.93 -5.57 5.82
C GLY A 59 2.18 -5.17 4.37
N TYR A 60 1.16 -5.26 3.54
CA TYR A 60 1.24 -4.87 2.12
C TYR A 60 1.50 -3.37 1.95
N THR A 61 0.89 -2.53 2.78
CA THR A 61 1.07 -1.07 2.74
C THR A 61 2.49 -0.67 3.14
N VAL A 62 3.03 -1.26 4.20
CA VAL A 62 4.41 -1.00 4.66
C VAL A 62 5.43 -1.45 3.61
N ASP A 63 5.27 -2.65 3.04
CA ASP A 63 6.17 -3.16 2.00
C ASP A 63 6.09 -2.30 0.73
N LYS A 64 4.91 -1.90 0.32
CA LYS A 64 4.69 -1.01 -0.83
C LYS A 64 5.36 0.35 -0.62
N GLN A 65 5.23 0.96 0.57
CA GLN A 65 5.87 2.23 0.88
C GLN A 65 7.39 2.12 0.89
N SER A 66 7.93 1.05 1.45
CA SER A 66 9.38 0.77 1.46
C SER A 66 9.92 0.63 0.03
N LYS A 67 9.28 -0.18 -0.80
CA LYS A 67 9.65 -0.35 -2.21
C LYS A 67 9.51 0.94 -3.01
N ARG A 68 8.46 1.73 -2.78
CA ARG A 68 8.29 3.04 -3.40
C ARG A 68 9.41 4.00 -3.01
N SER A 69 9.78 4.06 -1.73
CA SER A 69 10.87 4.91 -1.24
C SER A 69 12.20 4.54 -1.89
N LEU A 70 12.52 3.25 -1.96
CA LEU A 70 13.74 2.76 -2.60
C LEU A 70 13.77 3.12 -4.10
N LEU A 71 12.65 2.90 -4.80
CA LEU A 71 12.54 3.26 -6.21
C LEU A 71 12.68 4.78 -6.42
N THR A 72 12.07 5.60 -5.56
CA THR A 72 12.20 7.06 -5.62
C THR A 72 13.66 7.50 -5.52
N GLN A 73 14.44 6.91 -4.61
CA GLN A 73 15.86 7.23 -4.45
C GLN A 73 16.66 6.87 -5.71
N LYS A 74 16.41 5.70 -6.30
CA LYS A 74 17.10 5.26 -7.53
C LYS A 74 16.72 6.15 -8.74
N ILE A 75 15.44 6.43 -8.92
CA ILE A 75 14.97 7.30 -10.00
C ILE A 75 15.48 8.73 -9.84
N LEU A 76 15.54 9.26 -8.61
CA LEU A 76 16.12 10.58 -8.35
C LEU A 76 17.60 10.64 -8.71
N LYS A 77 18.38 9.62 -8.32
CA LYS A 77 19.81 9.51 -8.65
C LYS A 77 20.01 9.55 -10.16
N LEU A 78 19.23 8.74 -10.88
CA LEU A 78 19.29 8.66 -12.34
C LEU A 78 18.83 9.95 -13.01
N SER A 79 17.71 10.52 -12.60
CA SER A 79 17.17 11.80 -13.07
C SER A 79 18.19 12.93 -12.91
N THR A 80 18.79 13.07 -11.72
CA THR A 80 19.81 14.10 -11.44
C THR A 80 21.03 13.95 -12.35
N ALA A 81 21.48 12.72 -12.58
CA ALA A 81 22.60 12.47 -13.47
C ALA A 81 22.28 12.82 -14.94
N ILE A 82 21.05 12.49 -15.41
CA ILE A 82 20.58 12.87 -16.75
C ILE A 82 20.54 14.39 -16.90
N VAL A 83 19.99 15.09 -15.91
CA VAL A 83 19.91 16.56 -15.91
C VAL A 83 21.30 17.19 -15.95
N ALA A 84 22.25 16.68 -15.17
CA ALA A 84 23.64 17.15 -15.19
C ALA A 84 24.31 16.89 -16.56
N PHE A 85 24.15 15.70 -17.12
CA PHE A 85 24.62 15.36 -18.47
C PHE A 85 23.99 16.28 -19.54
N ALA A 86 22.67 16.48 -19.48
CA ALA A 86 21.93 17.31 -20.40
C ALA A 86 22.39 18.78 -20.34
N SER A 87 22.68 19.28 -19.14
CA SER A 87 23.19 20.65 -18.93
C SER A 87 24.56 20.84 -19.57
N VAL A 88 25.47 19.87 -19.41
CA VAL A 88 26.80 19.92 -20.05
C VAL A 88 26.70 19.88 -21.58
N ASN A 89 25.74 19.14 -22.12
CA ASN A 89 25.52 18.99 -23.57
C ASN A 89 24.53 20.02 -24.14
N HIS A 90 24.09 21.01 -23.36
CA HIS A 90 23.13 22.05 -23.77
C HIS A 90 21.80 21.49 -24.31
N ASN A 91 21.34 20.34 -23.77
CA ASN A 91 20.10 19.71 -24.18
C ASN A 91 18.96 20.08 -23.20
N SER A 92 18.36 21.26 -23.42
CA SER A 92 17.28 21.79 -22.59
C SER A 92 16.02 20.92 -22.61
N ILE A 93 15.75 20.23 -23.71
CA ILE A 93 14.57 19.32 -23.80
C ILE A 93 14.73 18.14 -22.85
N LEU A 94 15.91 17.56 -22.79
CA LEU A 94 16.17 16.43 -21.89
C LEU A 94 16.16 16.88 -20.42
N THR A 95 16.70 18.08 -20.15
CA THR A 95 16.63 18.69 -18.81
C THR A 95 15.18 18.84 -18.37
N GLU A 96 14.32 19.49 -19.17
CA GLU A 96 12.92 19.73 -18.82
C GLU A 96 12.12 18.45 -18.58
N LYS A 97 12.39 17.41 -19.37
CA LYS A 97 11.72 16.10 -19.21
C LYS A 97 12.08 15.36 -17.94
N CYS A 98 13.30 15.55 -17.46
CA CYS A 98 13.84 14.72 -16.37
C CYS A 98 14.00 15.47 -15.05
N ASP A 99 13.81 16.80 -15.02
CA ASP A 99 14.00 17.64 -13.84
C ASP A 99 12.79 17.55 -12.89
N GLU A 100 12.84 16.58 -11.98
CA GLU A 100 11.81 16.38 -10.95
C GLU A 100 12.43 16.36 -9.56
N THR A 101 11.69 16.89 -8.58
CA THR A 101 12.12 16.96 -7.20
C THR A 101 11.65 15.74 -6.38
N VAL A 102 12.33 15.47 -5.27
CA VAL A 102 11.91 14.45 -4.30
C VAL A 102 10.47 14.69 -3.84
N SER A 103 10.13 15.95 -3.59
CA SER A 103 8.79 16.32 -3.13
C SER A 103 7.73 16.05 -4.20
N SER A 104 7.98 16.42 -5.46
CA SER A 104 7.03 16.17 -6.55
C SER A 104 6.81 14.67 -6.76
N MET A 105 7.89 13.87 -6.77
CA MET A 105 7.81 12.41 -6.87
C MET A 105 7.04 11.80 -5.69
N GLY A 106 7.17 12.36 -4.49
CA GLY A 106 6.45 11.92 -3.28
C GLY A 106 4.93 12.10 -3.38
N TYR A 107 4.48 13.14 -4.07
CA TYR A 107 3.06 13.45 -4.26
C TYR A 107 2.44 12.82 -5.51
N MET A 108 3.24 12.27 -6.42
CA MET A 108 2.73 11.56 -7.59
C MET A 108 1.87 10.36 -7.19
N ARG A 109 0.77 10.13 -7.90
CA ARG A 109 0.03 8.88 -7.81
C ARG A 109 0.89 7.73 -8.31
N ASP A 110 0.61 6.51 -7.85
CA ASP A 110 1.44 5.34 -8.21
C ASP A 110 1.60 5.14 -9.72
N ASN A 111 0.52 5.35 -10.47
CA ASN A 111 0.56 5.22 -11.93
C ASN A 111 1.40 6.32 -12.60
N ASP A 112 1.29 7.55 -12.13
CA ASP A 112 2.05 8.69 -12.66
C ASP A 112 3.55 8.52 -12.34
N PHE A 113 3.85 8.07 -11.12
CA PHE A 113 5.21 7.76 -10.71
C PHE A 113 5.81 6.59 -11.52
N TYR A 114 5.02 5.56 -11.82
CA TYR A 114 5.44 4.47 -12.68
C TYR A 114 5.76 4.97 -14.10
N ILE A 115 4.88 5.77 -14.71
CA ILE A 115 5.09 6.34 -16.05
C ILE A 115 6.35 7.22 -16.07
N PHE A 116 6.54 8.06 -15.05
CA PHE A 116 7.75 8.89 -14.93
C PHE A 116 9.01 8.02 -14.77
N SER A 117 8.97 6.97 -13.95
CA SER A 117 10.09 6.04 -13.78
C SER A 117 10.47 5.38 -15.12
N GLN A 118 9.49 4.95 -15.90
CA GLN A 118 9.74 4.38 -17.23
C GLN A 118 10.34 5.39 -18.20
N LEU A 119 9.91 6.66 -18.14
CA LEU A 119 10.50 7.75 -18.92
C LEU A 119 11.99 7.92 -18.59
N ILE A 120 12.33 8.01 -17.29
CA ILE A 120 13.72 8.19 -16.85
C ILE A 120 14.60 7.02 -17.31
N ILE A 121 14.14 5.77 -17.14
CA ILE A 121 14.86 4.58 -17.58
C ILE A 121 15.08 4.61 -19.11
N ARG A 122 14.07 4.97 -19.86
CA ARG A 122 14.15 5.06 -21.33
C ARG A 122 15.15 6.10 -21.79
N GLU A 123 15.14 7.28 -21.18
CA GLU A 123 16.07 8.37 -21.53
C GLU A 123 17.50 8.05 -21.06
N ALA A 124 17.69 7.32 -19.95
CA ALA A 124 19.00 6.90 -19.44
C ALA A 124 19.65 5.81 -20.30
N THR A 125 18.88 4.83 -20.79
CA THR A 125 19.39 3.64 -21.47
C THR A 125 20.40 3.93 -22.59
N PRO A 126 20.13 4.85 -23.53
CA PRO A 126 21.06 5.13 -24.63
C PRO A 126 22.34 5.86 -24.21
N ILE A 127 22.34 6.52 -23.04
CA ILE A 127 23.45 7.35 -22.54
C ILE A 127 24.07 6.79 -21.26
N MET A 128 23.79 5.56 -20.91
CA MET A 128 24.20 4.96 -19.63
C MET A 128 25.72 5.03 -19.39
N THR A 129 26.53 4.79 -20.43
CA THR A 129 27.99 4.91 -20.35
C THR A 129 28.47 6.34 -20.09
N ASP A 130 27.73 7.32 -20.61
CA ASP A 130 28.04 8.73 -20.47
C ASP A 130 27.59 9.29 -19.12
N LEU A 131 26.74 8.56 -18.38
CA LEU A 131 26.29 8.91 -17.04
C LEU A 131 27.29 8.50 -15.94
N ALA A 132 28.27 7.65 -16.22
CA ALA A 132 29.26 7.21 -15.25
C ALA A 132 30.01 8.37 -14.57
N PRO A 133 30.48 9.44 -15.27
CA PRO A 133 31.09 10.60 -14.62
C PRO A 133 30.15 11.39 -13.69
N PHE A 134 28.83 11.19 -13.82
CA PHE A 134 27.79 11.83 -13.01
C PHE A 134 27.32 10.91 -11.84
N GLY A 135 28.06 9.83 -11.57
CA GLY A 135 27.86 8.97 -10.40
C GLY A 135 26.81 7.87 -10.58
N VAL A 136 26.47 7.51 -11.81
CA VAL A 136 25.59 6.37 -12.12
C VAL A 136 26.43 5.22 -12.68
N LEU A 137 26.32 4.05 -12.07
CA LEU A 137 26.98 2.83 -12.52
C LEU A 137 25.96 1.90 -13.19
N PRO A 138 26.41 0.99 -14.10
CA PRO A 138 25.50 0.07 -14.81
C PRO A 138 24.67 -0.84 -13.90
N GLU A 139 25.07 -1.02 -12.63
CA GLU A 139 24.36 -1.79 -11.61
C GLU A 139 23.33 -0.99 -10.80
N ASP A 140 23.23 0.32 -10.98
CA ASP A 140 22.28 1.19 -10.26
C ASP A 140 20.88 1.09 -10.83
#